data_38ede74ab0fc9caa4e0b84784a183898
#
_entry.id   38ede74ab0fc9caa4e0b84784a183898
#
_cell.length_a   1.000
_cell.length_b   1.000
_cell.length_c   1.000
_cell.angle_alpha   90.00
_cell.angle_beta   90.00
_cell.angle_gamma   90.00
#
_symmetry.space_group_name_H-M   'P 1'
#
loop_
_entity.id
_entity.type
_entity.pdbx_description
1 polymer ?
#
loop_
_entity_poly.entity_id
_entity_poly.type
_entity_poly.pdbx_seq_one_letter_code
_entity_poly.pdbx_strand_id
1 'polypeptide(L)'
;MSKKRIAWITATCFLDTDIYVVPLLQRYFDIDWYILRKENEKIDYVNELEGLKDKVSHLEYTPIGRRNSSPDALKCYVRFLKRIKKQNYELIYTALGNLPFYTPTLGTVINPKNIVLGIHNVTVLQGGCHPNLERFYNWYAIKHFKNFHAYSKSQYEELKSRAKRKNILYAPFLLKDYGVAKHTRTDERVTFLGYGNIRAYKRMDVLIDAAEKAFAETKVPLRVIIAGACDDWSEYQKHIIHPELFDTRIGRIPNEEIPELFEETDYVVMPYQSIAQSGAMMVAMNYEKPVLASRLSAFEEYIEDGKNGFFFSPANLDELTKQMVYILKNHNQIYPELKNNFQKIKESRFNTKQIVREYKEYFEKVISACGK
;
A
#
# COMPACT_ATOMS: atom_id res chain seq x y z
N MET A 1 -32.41 -0.08 13.80
CA MET A 1 -31.38 0.35 14.77
C MET A 1 -30.51 1.40 14.09
N SER A 2 -30.16 2.49 14.78
CA SER A 2 -29.19 3.47 14.25
C SER A 2 -27.83 2.82 14.05
N LYS A 3 -27.12 3.22 13.00
CA LYS A 3 -25.75 2.77 12.77
C LYS A 3 -24.86 3.22 13.93
N LYS A 4 -23.83 2.43 14.24
CA LYS A 4 -22.81 2.78 15.23
C LYS A 4 -21.89 3.85 14.67
N ARG A 5 -21.55 4.84 15.52
CA ARG A 5 -20.69 5.96 15.11
C ARG A 5 -19.21 5.62 15.28
N ILE A 6 -18.44 5.83 14.23
CA ILE A 6 -16.99 5.56 14.19
C ILE A 6 -16.25 6.83 13.77
N ALA A 7 -15.19 7.18 14.50
CA ALA A 7 -14.20 8.12 14.01
C ALA A 7 -13.13 7.36 13.24
N TRP A 8 -12.97 7.65 11.96
CA TRP A 8 -11.88 7.15 11.13
C TRP A 8 -10.81 8.25 11.00
N ILE A 9 -9.62 8.01 11.54
CA ILE A 9 -8.53 8.99 11.57
C ILE A 9 -7.38 8.49 10.71
N THR A 10 -7.09 9.22 9.66
CA THR A 10 -6.01 8.93 8.71
C THR A 10 -5.05 10.12 8.57
N ALA A 11 -3.93 9.94 7.88
CA ALA A 11 -3.10 11.03 7.38
C ALA A 11 -3.06 10.99 5.85
N THR A 12 -2.66 12.09 5.24
CA THR A 12 -2.60 12.22 3.78
C THR A 12 -1.83 11.10 3.08
N CYS A 13 -0.79 10.54 3.73
CA CYS A 13 -0.01 9.43 3.18
C CYS A 13 -0.74 8.07 3.11
N PHE A 14 -1.92 7.94 3.73
CA PHE A 14 -2.74 6.72 3.70
C PHE A 14 -4.06 6.90 2.94
N LEU A 15 -4.28 8.07 2.36
CA LEU A 15 -5.51 8.34 1.59
C LEU A 15 -5.69 7.37 0.44
N ASP A 16 -4.62 7.04 -0.25
CA ASP A 16 -4.60 6.10 -1.37
C ASP A 16 -5.09 4.67 -1.02
N THR A 17 -5.26 4.40 0.26
CA THR A 17 -5.80 3.15 0.80
C THR A 17 -7.21 3.36 1.34
N ASP A 18 -7.41 4.40 2.15
CA ASP A 18 -8.65 4.63 2.88
C ASP A 18 -9.81 5.07 1.98
N ILE A 19 -9.53 5.73 0.84
CA ILE A 19 -10.55 6.11 -0.15
C ILE A 19 -11.31 4.90 -0.72
N TYR A 20 -10.72 3.71 -0.70
CA TYR A 20 -11.37 2.49 -1.17
C TYR A 20 -12.19 1.78 -0.08
N VAL A 21 -11.78 1.87 1.18
CA VAL A 21 -12.41 1.10 2.26
C VAL A 21 -13.48 1.89 3.02
N VAL A 22 -13.23 3.17 3.32
CA VAL A 22 -14.13 3.99 4.15
C VAL A 22 -15.53 4.10 3.58
N PRO A 23 -15.74 4.42 2.28
CA PRO A 23 -17.08 4.53 1.70
C PRO A 23 -17.85 3.20 1.71
N LEU A 24 -17.15 2.07 1.66
CA LEU A 24 -17.79 0.76 1.71
C LEU A 24 -18.27 0.42 3.12
N LEU A 25 -17.52 0.81 4.14
CA LEU A 25 -17.86 0.61 5.54
C LEU A 25 -19.00 1.54 6.00
N GLN A 26 -19.20 2.69 5.37
CA GLN A 26 -20.31 3.60 5.61
C GLN A 26 -21.69 2.94 5.44
N ARG A 27 -21.78 1.83 4.69
CA ARG A 27 -23.00 1.02 4.57
C ARG A 27 -23.43 0.41 5.91
N TYR A 28 -22.48 0.15 6.80
CA TYR A 28 -22.68 -0.54 8.08
C TYR A 28 -22.55 0.38 9.29
N PHE A 29 -21.73 1.41 9.20
CA PHE A 29 -21.39 2.32 10.28
C PHE A 29 -21.65 3.77 9.85
N ASP A 30 -21.83 4.64 10.83
CA ASP A 30 -21.87 6.09 10.63
C ASP A 30 -20.44 6.62 10.85
N ILE A 31 -19.71 6.89 9.76
CA ILE A 31 -18.29 7.18 9.79
C ILE A 31 -18.03 8.67 9.60
N ASP A 32 -17.43 9.28 10.63
CA ASP A 32 -16.81 10.59 10.53
C ASP A 32 -15.34 10.43 10.20
N TRP A 33 -14.91 10.89 9.02
CA TRP A 33 -13.56 10.72 8.50
C TRP A 33 -12.72 11.97 8.71
N TYR A 34 -11.66 11.85 9.53
CA TYR A 34 -10.72 12.92 9.86
C TYR A 34 -9.37 12.67 9.20
N ILE A 35 -8.95 13.60 8.34
CA ILE A 35 -7.70 13.54 7.60
C ILE A 35 -6.71 14.50 8.24
N LEU A 36 -5.69 13.95 8.92
CA LEU A 36 -4.61 14.74 9.50
C LEU A 36 -3.69 15.24 8.38
N ARG A 37 -3.51 16.55 8.29
CA ARG A 37 -2.75 17.22 7.24
C ARG A 37 -1.71 18.16 7.82
N LYS A 38 -0.47 18.09 7.31
CA LYS A 38 0.53 19.13 7.61
C LYS A 38 0.17 20.44 6.92
N GLU A 39 0.63 21.57 7.51
CA GLU A 39 0.58 22.85 6.83
C GLU A 39 1.37 22.75 5.53
N ASN A 40 0.83 23.31 4.44
CA ASN A 40 1.43 23.31 3.10
C ASN A 40 1.63 21.94 2.43
N GLU A 41 1.08 20.86 2.98
CA GLU A 41 1.08 19.56 2.32
C GLU A 41 0.08 19.56 1.17
N LYS A 42 0.53 19.18 -0.03
CA LYS A 42 -0.37 18.96 -1.17
C LYS A 42 -1.19 17.70 -0.93
N ILE A 43 -2.48 17.77 -1.22
CA ILE A 43 -3.36 16.58 -1.18
C ILE A 43 -3.47 16.07 -2.61
N ASP A 44 -3.00 14.86 -2.81
CA ASP A 44 -2.97 14.24 -4.14
C ASP A 44 -4.31 13.67 -4.60
N TYR A 45 -5.30 13.58 -3.71
CA TYR A 45 -6.59 12.92 -3.94
C TYR A 45 -7.78 13.89 -3.73
N VAL A 46 -7.62 15.16 -4.10
CA VAL A 46 -8.66 16.18 -3.86
C VAL A 46 -9.93 15.85 -4.64
N ASN A 47 -9.82 15.50 -5.91
CA ASN A 47 -10.97 15.20 -6.76
C ASN A 47 -11.71 13.94 -6.29
N GLU A 48 -10.95 12.89 -5.93
CA GLU A 48 -11.51 11.65 -5.40
C GLU A 48 -12.23 11.90 -4.07
N LEU A 49 -11.65 12.71 -3.18
CA LEU A 49 -12.24 13.05 -1.88
C LEU A 49 -13.48 13.95 -2.03
N GLU A 50 -13.49 14.88 -2.98
CA GLU A 50 -14.69 15.66 -3.30
C GLU A 50 -15.85 14.74 -3.74
N GLY A 51 -15.57 13.74 -4.59
CA GLY A 51 -16.54 12.73 -5.02
C GLY A 51 -16.99 11.76 -3.91
N LEU A 52 -16.35 11.81 -2.73
CA LEU A 52 -16.70 10.98 -1.57
C LEU A 52 -17.43 11.74 -0.46
N LYS A 53 -17.52 13.07 -0.53
CA LYS A 53 -18.18 13.88 0.52
C LYS A 53 -19.60 13.42 0.81
N ASP A 54 -20.36 13.05 -0.22
CA ASP A 54 -21.74 12.56 -0.07
C ASP A 54 -21.82 11.06 0.29
N LYS A 55 -20.68 10.37 0.32
CA LYS A 55 -20.62 8.92 0.60
C LYS A 55 -20.16 8.60 2.02
N VAL A 56 -19.81 9.61 2.79
CA VAL A 56 -19.44 9.51 4.21
C VAL A 56 -20.25 10.52 5.01
N SER A 57 -20.48 10.25 6.30
CA SER A 57 -21.31 11.11 7.15
C SER A 57 -20.67 12.47 7.40
N HIS A 58 -19.34 12.46 7.56
CA HIS A 58 -18.54 13.67 7.74
C HIS A 58 -17.13 13.46 7.19
N LEU A 59 -16.56 14.47 6.53
CA LEU A 59 -15.18 14.49 6.08
C LEU A 59 -14.52 15.81 6.46
N GLU A 60 -13.45 15.74 7.24
CA GLU A 60 -12.75 16.93 7.75
C GLU A 60 -11.23 16.82 7.59
N TYR A 61 -10.63 17.90 7.08
CA TYR A 61 -9.17 18.06 7.12
C TYR A 61 -8.76 18.74 8.43
N THR A 62 -7.92 18.06 9.21
CA THR A 62 -7.42 18.56 10.49
C THR A 62 -5.95 18.94 10.38
N PRO A 63 -5.59 20.24 10.53
CA PRO A 63 -4.21 20.68 10.49
C PRO A 63 -3.43 20.21 11.71
N ILE A 64 -2.20 19.71 11.51
CA ILE A 64 -1.31 19.19 12.57
C ILE A 64 0.02 19.94 12.69
N GLY A 65 0.13 21.13 12.11
CA GLY A 65 1.35 21.91 12.08
C GLY A 65 2.31 21.52 10.96
N ARG A 66 3.54 22.01 11.00
CA ARG A 66 4.52 21.84 9.91
C ARG A 66 5.21 20.48 9.91
N ARG A 67 5.43 19.89 11.10
CA ARG A 67 6.14 18.61 11.29
C ARG A 67 5.43 17.75 12.32
N ASN A 68 5.30 16.46 12.06
CA ASN A 68 4.62 15.49 12.94
C ASN A 68 5.25 15.38 14.36
N SER A 69 6.51 15.76 14.52
CA SER A 69 7.28 15.65 15.76
C SER A 69 7.62 17.01 16.40
N SER A 70 6.91 18.09 16.01
CA SER A 70 7.09 19.41 16.63
C SER A 70 6.24 19.56 17.90
N PRO A 71 6.61 20.46 18.84
CA PRO A 71 5.77 20.81 19.99
C PRO A 71 4.38 21.31 19.59
N ASP A 72 4.28 22.00 18.45
CA ASP A 72 2.99 22.49 17.91
C ASP A 72 2.12 21.34 17.43
N ALA A 73 2.70 20.30 16.81
CA ALA A 73 1.97 19.09 16.46
C ALA A 73 1.37 18.41 17.71
N LEU A 74 2.13 18.32 18.80
CA LEU A 74 1.63 17.78 20.07
C LEU A 74 0.41 18.57 20.57
N LYS A 75 0.46 19.89 20.56
CA LYS A 75 -0.69 20.75 20.94
C LYS A 75 -1.90 20.49 20.03
N CYS A 76 -1.67 20.36 18.72
CA CYS A 76 -2.71 20.04 17.76
C CYS A 76 -3.33 18.66 18.05
N TYR A 77 -2.53 17.62 18.28
CA TYR A 77 -3.03 16.28 18.61
C TYR A 77 -3.84 16.27 19.90
N VAL A 78 -3.38 16.93 20.96
CA VAL A 78 -4.11 17.02 22.23
C VAL A 78 -5.46 17.71 22.03
N ARG A 79 -5.50 18.84 21.31
CA ARG A 79 -6.73 19.58 21.03
C ARG A 79 -7.70 18.74 20.20
N PHE A 80 -7.22 18.14 19.12
CA PHE A 80 -7.98 17.28 18.23
C PHE A 80 -8.57 16.07 18.97
N LEU A 81 -7.75 15.31 19.69
CA LEU A 81 -8.19 14.11 20.38
C LEU A 81 -9.14 14.41 21.55
N LYS A 82 -8.97 15.56 22.23
CA LYS A 82 -9.96 16.03 23.22
C LYS A 82 -11.33 16.35 22.56
N ARG A 83 -11.33 16.90 21.36
CA ARG A 83 -12.55 17.14 20.57
C ARG A 83 -13.21 15.81 20.18
N ILE A 84 -12.43 14.86 19.64
CA ILE A 84 -12.91 13.51 19.29
C ILE A 84 -13.52 12.81 20.52
N LYS A 85 -12.88 12.89 21.69
CA LYS A 85 -13.39 12.31 22.93
C LYS A 85 -14.79 12.80 23.29
N LYS A 86 -15.10 14.09 23.08
CA LYS A 86 -16.39 14.69 23.37
C LYS A 86 -17.51 14.20 22.47
N GLN A 87 -17.19 13.64 21.29
CA GLN A 87 -18.17 13.14 20.32
C GLN A 87 -18.73 11.75 20.67
N ASN A 88 -18.15 11.07 21.68
CA ASN A 88 -18.62 9.76 22.17
C ASN A 88 -18.78 8.69 21.07
N TYR A 89 -17.75 8.55 20.21
CA TYR A 89 -17.70 7.47 19.23
C TYR A 89 -17.65 6.11 19.92
N GLU A 90 -18.39 5.13 19.38
CA GLU A 90 -18.33 3.76 19.87
C GLU A 90 -17.00 3.09 19.54
N LEU A 91 -16.36 3.53 18.43
CA LEU A 91 -15.05 3.04 18.02
C LEU A 91 -14.24 4.17 17.34
N ILE A 92 -12.95 4.17 17.57
CA ILE A 92 -11.99 5.02 16.87
C ILE A 92 -11.04 4.11 16.11
N TYR A 93 -11.01 4.25 14.80
CA TYR A 93 -10.02 3.58 13.94
C TYR A 93 -8.95 4.57 13.52
N THR A 94 -7.69 4.15 13.57
CA THR A 94 -6.57 4.96 13.05
C THR A 94 -5.43 4.07 12.58
N ALA A 95 -4.87 4.38 11.39
CA ALA A 95 -3.70 3.72 10.81
C ALA A 95 -2.37 4.35 11.26
N LEU A 96 -2.40 5.27 12.24
CA LEU A 96 -1.25 6.11 12.63
C LEU A 96 -0.49 5.54 13.83
N GLY A 97 -0.22 4.23 13.83
CA GLY A 97 0.41 3.52 14.96
C GLY A 97 1.82 4.00 15.32
N ASN A 98 2.55 4.56 14.35
CA ASN A 98 3.96 4.94 14.51
C ASN A 98 4.17 6.46 14.48
N LEU A 99 3.10 7.26 14.55
CA LEU A 99 3.23 8.71 14.44
C LEU A 99 3.73 9.32 15.77
N PRO A 100 4.87 10.02 15.76
CA PRO A 100 5.41 10.66 16.96
C PRO A 100 4.41 11.57 17.66
N PHE A 101 4.40 11.57 18.98
CA PHE A 101 3.45 12.28 19.85
C PHE A 101 1.98 11.88 19.70
N TYR A 102 1.52 11.51 18.48
CA TYR A 102 0.13 11.12 18.26
C TYR A 102 -0.24 9.85 19.02
N THR A 103 0.52 8.78 18.85
CA THR A 103 0.20 7.46 19.44
C THR A 103 0.16 7.49 20.96
N PRO A 104 1.14 8.09 21.68
CA PRO A 104 1.06 8.25 23.12
C PRO A 104 -0.11 9.15 23.56
N THR A 105 -0.34 10.26 22.86
CA THR A 105 -1.47 11.17 23.17
C THR A 105 -2.82 10.47 22.98
N LEU A 106 -2.96 9.69 21.92
CA LEU A 106 -4.16 8.90 21.65
C LEU A 106 -4.46 7.97 22.84
N GLY A 107 -3.47 7.19 23.29
CA GLY A 107 -3.65 6.25 24.41
C GLY A 107 -3.90 6.90 25.76
N THR A 108 -3.50 8.17 25.96
CA THR A 108 -3.75 8.92 27.20
C THR A 108 -5.08 9.68 27.20
N VAL A 109 -5.51 10.19 26.04
CA VAL A 109 -6.73 11.00 25.93
C VAL A 109 -7.97 10.14 25.73
N ILE A 110 -7.87 9.08 24.92
CA ILE A 110 -8.97 8.19 24.58
C ILE A 110 -8.81 6.86 25.31
N ASN A 111 -9.94 6.24 25.68
CA ASN A 111 -9.89 4.89 26.26
C ASN A 111 -9.34 3.88 25.23
N PRO A 112 -8.21 3.20 25.49
CA PRO A 112 -7.61 2.26 24.54
C PRO A 112 -8.51 1.07 24.16
N LYS A 113 -9.55 0.78 24.90
CA LYS A 113 -10.51 -0.29 24.57
C LYS A 113 -11.32 0.04 23.30
N ASN A 114 -11.62 1.31 23.08
CA ASN A 114 -12.42 1.79 21.95
C ASN A 114 -11.59 2.09 20.70
N ILE A 115 -10.29 1.81 20.74
CA ILE A 115 -9.38 2.11 19.64
C ILE A 115 -9.02 0.82 18.91
N VAL A 116 -9.10 0.86 17.58
CA VAL A 116 -8.46 -0.08 16.67
C VAL A 116 -7.29 0.63 16.00
N LEU A 117 -6.09 0.13 16.24
CA LEU A 117 -4.84 0.73 15.75
C LEU A 117 -4.28 -0.07 14.58
N GLY A 118 -4.28 0.50 13.38
CA GLY A 118 -3.62 -0.06 12.21
C GLY A 118 -2.10 0.05 12.34
N ILE A 119 -1.39 -1.05 12.16
CA ILE A 119 0.08 -1.09 12.17
C ILE A 119 0.55 -1.58 10.80
N HIS A 120 1.30 -0.72 10.09
CA HIS A 120 1.86 -1.05 8.78
C HIS A 120 3.15 -1.86 8.91
N ASN A 121 4.01 -1.52 9.88
CA ASN A 121 5.31 -2.16 10.07
C ASN A 121 5.46 -2.61 11.53
N VAL A 122 5.16 -3.86 11.83
CA VAL A 122 5.43 -4.46 13.15
C VAL A 122 6.93 -4.68 13.32
N THR A 123 7.58 -5.12 12.25
CA THR A 123 9.05 -5.21 12.16
C THR A 123 9.58 -3.97 11.46
N VAL A 124 10.57 -3.34 12.05
CA VAL A 124 11.24 -2.17 11.47
C VAL A 124 11.98 -2.59 10.21
N LEU A 125 11.69 -1.94 9.09
CA LEU A 125 12.33 -2.21 7.81
C LEU A 125 13.79 -1.75 7.81
N GLN A 126 14.65 -2.48 7.10
CA GLN A 126 16.02 -2.06 6.85
C GLN A 126 16.04 -0.77 6.01
N GLY A 127 16.80 0.24 6.46
CA GLY A 127 16.88 1.54 5.77
C GLY A 127 15.81 2.56 6.18
N GLY A 128 15.02 2.29 7.22
CA GLY A 128 14.10 3.29 7.81
C GLY A 128 14.84 4.49 8.41
N CYS A 129 14.29 5.70 8.31
CA CYS A 129 14.94 6.94 8.76
C CYS A 129 15.22 6.97 10.28
N HIS A 130 14.38 6.32 11.10
CA HIS A 130 14.47 6.35 12.58
C HIS A 130 14.10 4.99 13.20
N PRO A 131 14.89 3.93 13.00
CA PRO A 131 14.51 2.56 13.38
C PRO A 131 14.29 2.37 14.89
N ASN A 132 15.07 3.06 15.75
CA ASN A 132 14.90 2.96 17.20
C ASN A 132 13.62 3.64 17.69
N LEU A 133 13.23 4.74 17.08
CA LEU A 133 11.99 5.44 17.38
C LEU A 133 10.77 4.61 16.95
N GLU A 134 10.84 3.99 15.80
CA GLU A 134 9.79 3.09 15.28
C GLU A 134 9.64 1.85 16.19
N ARG A 135 10.74 1.24 16.62
CA ARG A 135 10.72 0.15 17.63
C ARG A 135 10.05 0.57 18.94
N PHE A 136 10.37 1.78 19.42
CA PHE A 136 9.77 2.32 20.64
C PHE A 136 8.25 2.49 20.47
N TYR A 137 7.77 3.08 19.37
CA TYR A 137 6.33 3.27 19.16
C TYR A 137 5.60 1.94 18.97
N ASN A 138 6.19 0.97 18.29
CA ASN A 138 5.62 -0.37 18.17
C ASN A 138 5.50 -1.05 19.55
N TRP A 139 6.55 -0.99 20.36
CA TRP A 139 6.51 -1.50 21.72
C TRP A 139 5.45 -0.79 22.56
N TYR A 140 5.41 0.54 22.51
CA TYR A 140 4.41 1.33 23.22
C TYR A 140 2.98 0.94 22.79
N ALA A 141 2.73 0.87 21.49
CA ALA A 141 1.43 0.49 20.95
C ALA A 141 1.01 -0.90 21.45
N ILE A 142 1.86 -1.91 21.31
CA ILE A 142 1.56 -3.28 21.74
C ILE A 142 1.29 -3.33 23.25
N LYS A 143 1.99 -2.54 24.06
CA LYS A 143 1.78 -2.49 25.52
C LYS A 143 0.44 -1.85 25.90
N HIS A 144 0.05 -0.76 25.26
CA HIS A 144 -1.06 0.08 25.72
C HIS A 144 -2.38 -0.14 25.01
N PHE A 145 -2.40 -0.57 23.74
CA PHE A 145 -3.63 -0.81 22.99
C PHE A 145 -4.06 -2.27 23.03
N LYS A 146 -5.33 -2.54 22.73
CA LYS A 146 -5.92 -3.89 22.80
C LYS A 146 -6.28 -4.45 21.44
N ASN A 147 -6.72 -3.58 20.53
CA ASN A 147 -7.25 -3.99 19.24
C ASN A 147 -6.39 -3.42 18.13
N PHE A 148 -6.01 -4.26 17.19
CA PHE A 148 -5.08 -3.94 16.12
C PHE A 148 -5.64 -4.35 14.76
N HIS A 149 -5.13 -3.72 13.73
CA HIS A 149 -5.29 -4.13 12.36
C HIS A 149 -3.91 -4.29 11.70
N ALA A 150 -3.67 -5.44 11.10
CA ALA A 150 -2.50 -5.75 10.28
C ALA A 150 -2.94 -5.94 8.82
N TYR A 151 -2.22 -5.31 7.91
CA TYR A 151 -2.58 -5.23 6.50
C TYR A 151 -1.96 -6.33 5.63
N SER A 152 -1.06 -7.14 6.16
CA SER A 152 -0.50 -8.30 5.49
C SER A 152 -0.42 -9.49 6.43
N LYS A 153 -0.43 -10.69 5.85
CA LYS A 153 -0.35 -11.94 6.62
C LYS A 153 0.94 -12.02 7.43
N SER A 154 2.06 -11.60 6.84
CA SER A 154 3.36 -11.59 7.53
C SER A 154 3.35 -10.66 8.76
N GLN A 155 2.79 -9.45 8.63
CA GLN A 155 2.67 -8.50 9.74
C GLN A 155 1.66 -8.96 10.79
N TYR A 156 0.59 -9.64 10.36
CA TYR A 156 -0.39 -10.26 11.28
C TYR A 156 0.26 -11.34 12.14
N GLU A 157 0.99 -12.29 11.55
CA GLU A 157 1.66 -13.36 12.30
C GLU A 157 2.75 -12.81 13.24
N GLU A 158 3.50 -11.82 12.77
CA GLU A 158 4.49 -11.13 13.59
C GLU A 158 3.85 -10.41 14.79
N LEU A 159 2.77 -9.66 14.55
CA LEU A 159 2.04 -8.98 15.61
C LEU A 159 1.43 -9.99 16.59
N LYS A 160 0.88 -11.08 16.11
CA LYS A 160 0.31 -12.16 16.92
C LYS A 160 1.37 -12.82 17.81
N SER A 161 2.59 -13.02 17.31
CA SER A 161 3.71 -13.58 18.10
C SER A 161 4.09 -12.67 19.27
N ARG A 162 4.12 -11.33 19.05
CA ARG A 162 4.49 -10.32 20.05
C ARG A 162 3.34 -9.94 20.99
N ALA A 163 2.09 -10.08 20.52
CA ALA A 163 0.89 -9.55 21.17
C ALA A 163 -0.15 -10.64 21.46
N LYS A 164 0.26 -11.75 22.09
CA LYS A 164 -0.50 -13.02 22.28
C LYS A 164 -1.92 -12.88 22.85
N ARG A 165 -2.22 -11.77 23.57
CA ARG A 165 -3.52 -11.54 24.22
C ARG A 165 -4.29 -10.36 23.62
N LYS A 166 -3.94 -9.93 22.43
CA LYS A 166 -4.58 -8.79 21.76
C LYS A 166 -5.57 -9.28 20.70
N ASN A 167 -6.56 -8.45 20.39
CA ASN A 167 -7.44 -8.69 19.27
C ASN A 167 -6.78 -8.12 18.01
N ILE A 168 -6.63 -8.93 16.99
CA ILE A 168 -5.98 -8.50 15.76
C ILE A 168 -6.88 -8.82 14.58
N LEU A 169 -7.23 -7.81 13.80
CA LEU A 169 -7.82 -7.95 12.48
C LEU A 169 -6.68 -8.19 11.49
N TYR A 170 -6.82 -9.19 10.65
CA TYR A 170 -6.10 -9.28 9.40
C TYR A 170 -7.06 -8.89 8.26
N ALA A 171 -6.77 -7.82 7.58
CA ALA A 171 -7.47 -7.41 6.38
C ALA A 171 -6.47 -6.73 5.44
N PRO A 172 -6.20 -7.28 4.24
CA PRO A 172 -5.28 -6.69 3.28
C PRO A 172 -5.83 -5.38 2.72
N PHE A 173 -4.98 -4.63 2.04
CA PHE A 173 -5.43 -3.49 1.25
C PHE A 173 -6.44 -3.93 0.19
N LEU A 174 -7.43 -3.09 -0.07
CA LEU A 174 -8.30 -3.27 -1.22
C LEU A 174 -7.50 -3.02 -2.52
N LEU A 175 -7.92 -3.68 -3.59
CA LEU A 175 -7.35 -3.46 -4.91
C LEU A 175 -7.59 -2.01 -5.33
N LYS A 176 -6.60 -1.43 -5.99
CA LYS A 176 -6.65 -0.05 -6.47
C LYS A 176 -7.08 -0.04 -7.93
N ASP A 177 -8.32 0.35 -8.14
CA ASP A 177 -8.92 0.49 -9.45
C ASP A 177 -8.95 1.97 -9.86
N TYR A 178 -8.32 2.28 -10.98
CA TYR A 178 -8.27 3.63 -11.55
C TYR A 178 -9.11 3.73 -12.85
N GLY A 179 -9.91 2.70 -13.15
CA GLY A 179 -10.76 2.64 -14.34
C GLY A 179 -10.18 1.77 -15.45
N VAL A 180 -10.63 2.02 -16.66
CA VAL A 180 -10.30 1.22 -17.86
C VAL A 180 -9.52 2.10 -18.83
N ALA A 181 -8.53 1.52 -19.50
CA ALA A 181 -7.79 2.16 -20.57
C ALA A 181 -8.73 2.56 -21.72
N LYS A 182 -8.50 3.73 -22.29
CA LYS A 182 -9.27 4.26 -23.43
C LYS A 182 -8.70 3.80 -24.76
N HIS A 183 -7.43 3.42 -24.80
CA HIS A 183 -6.72 3.01 -26.00
C HIS A 183 -6.16 1.61 -25.82
N THR A 184 -6.24 0.82 -26.88
CA THR A 184 -5.62 -0.51 -26.94
C THR A 184 -4.13 -0.35 -27.23
N ARG A 185 -3.32 -1.18 -26.60
CA ARG A 185 -1.89 -1.27 -26.85
C ARG A 185 -1.58 -1.52 -28.33
N THR A 186 -0.57 -0.84 -28.86
CA THR A 186 -0.08 -0.97 -30.23
C THR A 186 1.34 -1.57 -30.33
N ASP A 187 2.12 -1.52 -29.25
CA ASP A 187 3.47 -2.05 -29.20
C ASP A 187 3.43 -3.55 -28.89
N GLU A 188 3.99 -4.38 -29.81
CA GLU A 188 3.99 -5.84 -29.69
C GLU A 188 5.17 -6.39 -28.88
N ARG A 189 6.15 -5.54 -28.52
CA ARG A 189 7.28 -5.98 -27.70
C ARG A 189 6.83 -6.40 -26.31
N VAL A 190 7.43 -7.46 -25.76
CA VAL A 190 7.21 -7.81 -24.35
C VAL A 190 7.59 -6.63 -23.46
N THR A 191 6.61 -6.13 -22.71
CA THR A 191 6.74 -4.90 -21.92
C THR A 191 6.80 -5.20 -20.43
N PHE A 192 7.89 -4.75 -19.79
CA PHE A 192 8.11 -4.81 -18.35
C PHE A 192 7.92 -3.44 -17.73
N LEU A 193 7.22 -3.35 -16.60
CA LEU A 193 6.90 -2.09 -15.92
C LEU A 193 7.52 -2.04 -14.52
N GLY A 194 8.36 -1.04 -14.25
CA GLY A 194 8.71 -0.57 -12.92
C GLY A 194 7.82 0.61 -12.52
N TYR A 195 6.93 0.43 -11.52
CA TYR A 195 5.87 1.40 -11.20
C TYR A 195 5.92 1.97 -9.78
N GLY A 196 5.56 3.25 -9.68
CA GLY A 196 5.35 4.00 -8.44
C GLY A 196 6.60 4.72 -7.95
N ASN A 197 6.51 5.52 -6.89
CA ASN A 197 7.60 6.36 -6.41
C ASN A 197 8.93 5.61 -6.35
N ILE A 198 9.92 6.09 -7.11
CA ILE A 198 11.24 5.49 -7.24
C ILE A 198 12.04 5.87 -5.99
N ARG A 199 12.45 4.85 -5.24
CA ARG A 199 13.24 4.98 -4.01
C ARG A 199 14.35 3.92 -4.02
N ALA A 200 15.44 4.17 -3.33
CA ALA A 200 16.62 3.28 -3.33
C ALA A 200 16.28 1.82 -3.01
N TYR A 201 15.38 1.56 -2.07
CA TYR A 201 14.97 0.20 -1.71
C TYR A 201 14.21 -0.55 -2.81
N LYS A 202 13.67 0.17 -3.81
CA LYS A 202 12.95 -0.43 -4.96
C LYS A 202 13.88 -0.95 -6.03
N ARG A 203 15.15 -0.58 -6.02
CA ARG A 203 16.21 -1.11 -6.88
C ARG A 203 15.84 -1.10 -8.36
N MET A 204 15.40 0.06 -8.87
CA MET A 204 15.14 0.22 -10.32
C MET A 204 16.41 0.10 -11.16
N ASP A 205 17.59 0.34 -10.57
CA ASP A 205 18.90 0.02 -11.14
C ASP A 205 19.00 -1.46 -11.56
N VAL A 206 18.56 -2.38 -10.69
CA VAL A 206 18.57 -3.82 -10.98
C VAL A 206 17.63 -4.19 -12.13
N LEU A 207 16.47 -3.52 -12.25
CA LEU A 207 15.57 -3.73 -13.39
C LEU A 207 16.22 -3.28 -14.71
N ILE A 208 16.85 -2.11 -14.71
CA ILE A 208 17.51 -1.57 -15.91
C ILE A 208 18.64 -2.51 -16.33
N ASP A 209 19.54 -2.85 -15.41
CA ASP A 209 20.69 -3.72 -15.70
C ASP A 209 20.25 -5.12 -16.16
N ALA A 210 19.15 -5.68 -15.60
CA ALA A 210 18.61 -6.96 -16.00
C ALA A 210 18.03 -6.93 -17.42
N ALA A 211 17.34 -5.85 -17.78
CA ALA A 211 16.79 -5.67 -19.12
C ALA A 211 17.89 -5.55 -20.17
N GLU A 212 18.94 -4.76 -19.88
CA GLU A 212 20.13 -4.63 -20.74
C GLU A 212 20.81 -5.99 -20.97
N LYS A 213 21.05 -6.76 -19.91
CA LYS A 213 21.63 -8.11 -20.01
C LYS A 213 20.71 -9.07 -20.76
N ALA A 214 19.40 -9.06 -20.51
CA ALA A 214 18.46 -9.93 -21.17
C ALA A 214 18.37 -9.63 -22.68
N PHE A 215 18.41 -8.36 -23.07
CA PHE A 215 18.52 -7.97 -24.49
C PHE A 215 19.84 -8.39 -25.10
N ALA A 216 20.96 -8.17 -24.42
CA ALA A 216 22.27 -8.58 -24.91
C ALA A 216 22.36 -10.09 -25.15
N GLU A 217 21.71 -10.92 -24.28
CA GLU A 217 21.74 -12.38 -24.41
C GLU A 217 20.77 -12.89 -25.49
N THR A 218 19.54 -12.33 -25.55
CA THR A 218 18.50 -12.91 -26.41
C THR A 218 18.38 -12.26 -27.77
N LYS A 219 18.79 -10.99 -27.91
CA LYS A 219 18.52 -10.11 -29.06
C LYS A 219 17.04 -9.96 -29.40
N VAL A 220 16.16 -10.41 -28.51
CA VAL A 220 14.70 -10.24 -28.66
C VAL A 220 14.34 -8.80 -28.23
N PRO A 221 13.66 -8.04 -29.09
CA PRO A 221 13.18 -6.71 -28.71
C PRO A 221 12.26 -6.76 -27.50
N LEU A 222 12.55 -5.94 -26.51
CA LEU A 222 11.74 -5.76 -25.31
C LEU A 222 11.49 -4.26 -25.07
N ARG A 223 10.53 -3.95 -24.22
CA ARG A 223 10.29 -2.59 -23.73
C ARG A 223 10.28 -2.58 -22.21
N VAL A 224 10.93 -1.61 -21.61
CA VAL A 224 10.84 -1.35 -20.16
C VAL A 224 10.25 0.03 -19.95
N ILE A 225 9.13 0.08 -19.26
CA ILE A 225 8.52 1.33 -18.80
C ILE A 225 8.95 1.55 -17.35
N ILE A 226 9.52 2.72 -17.05
CA ILE A 226 9.81 3.14 -15.67
C ILE A 226 8.96 4.37 -15.38
N ALA A 227 7.95 4.21 -14.53
CA ALA A 227 6.94 5.22 -14.30
C ALA A 227 6.79 5.57 -12.81
N GLY A 228 7.06 6.84 -12.45
CA GLY A 228 6.89 7.31 -11.08
C GLY A 228 7.81 8.46 -10.69
N ALA A 229 7.47 9.13 -9.59
CA ALA A 229 8.27 10.22 -9.06
C ALA A 229 9.62 9.71 -8.54
N CYS A 230 10.68 10.44 -8.87
CA CYS A 230 12.04 10.18 -8.43
C CYS A 230 12.66 11.47 -7.92
N ASP A 231 13.41 11.40 -6.82
CA ASP A 231 14.10 12.56 -6.26
C ASP A 231 15.35 12.92 -7.10
N ASP A 232 16.08 11.88 -7.57
CA ASP A 232 17.22 12.02 -8.47
C ASP A 232 17.21 10.88 -9.48
N TRP A 233 16.77 11.18 -10.71
CA TRP A 233 16.73 10.21 -11.80
C TRP A 233 18.12 9.93 -12.41
N SER A 234 19.07 10.86 -12.29
CA SER A 234 20.39 10.71 -12.88
C SER A 234 21.15 9.47 -12.38
N GLU A 235 20.87 9.07 -11.13
CA GLU A 235 21.44 7.87 -10.52
C GLU A 235 21.01 6.57 -11.22
N TYR A 236 19.84 6.55 -11.83
CA TYR A 236 19.31 5.40 -12.57
C TYR A 236 19.59 5.49 -14.07
N GLN A 237 19.50 6.70 -14.63
CA GLN A 237 19.68 6.95 -16.05
C GLN A 237 21.06 6.48 -16.56
N LYS A 238 22.11 6.55 -15.75
CA LYS A 238 23.47 6.10 -16.09
C LYS A 238 23.58 4.58 -16.35
N HIS A 239 22.58 3.78 -15.93
CA HIS A 239 22.51 2.35 -16.20
C HIS A 239 21.93 2.03 -17.58
N ILE A 240 21.30 2.99 -18.26
CA ILE A 240 20.68 2.81 -19.57
C ILE A 240 21.76 2.88 -20.65
N ILE A 241 21.99 1.75 -21.34
CA ILE A 241 22.94 1.62 -22.45
C ILE A 241 22.21 1.73 -23.79
N HIS A 242 21.02 1.12 -23.90
CA HIS A 242 20.18 1.09 -25.09
C HIS A 242 18.89 1.89 -24.86
N PRO A 243 18.89 3.23 -25.06
CA PRO A 243 17.73 4.07 -24.74
C PRO A 243 16.44 3.65 -25.45
N GLU A 244 16.53 3.02 -26.60
CA GLU A 244 15.39 2.54 -27.39
C GLU A 244 14.58 1.43 -26.71
N LEU A 245 15.15 0.79 -25.69
CA LEU A 245 14.44 -0.22 -24.89
C LEU A 245 13.60 0.41 -23.78
N PHE A 246 13.89 1.65 -23.39
CA PHE A 246 13.33 2.27 -22.20
C PHE A 246 12.39 3.42 -22.52
N ASP A 247 11.22 3.41 -21.87
CA ASP A 247 10.26 4.50 -21.80
C ASP A 247 10.25 5.02 -20.37
N THR A 248 10.81 6.21 -20.15
CA THR A 248 10.97 6.76 -18.81
C THR A 248 9.99 7.89 -18.56
N ARG A 249 8.99 7.63 -17.73
CA ARG A 249 7.91 8.58 -17.35
C ARG A 249 8.19 9.05 -15.92
N ILE A 250 9.20 9.92 -15.77
CA ILE A 250 9.66 10.37 -14.47
C ILE A 250 8.85 11.56 -13.99
N GLY A 251 8.16 11.34 -12.89
CA GLY A 251 7.24 12.29 -12.29
C GLY A 251 6.07 11.57 -11.66
N ARG A 252 5.14 12.34 -11.08
CA ARG A 252 3.88 11.78 -10.63
C ARG A 252 3.06 11.34 -11.85
N ILE A 253 2.66 10.08 -11.87
CA ILE A 253 1.70 9.57 -12.86
C ILE A 253 0.29 9.96 -12.41
N PRO A 254 -0.46 10.73 -13.21
CA PRO A 254 -1.87 11.03 -12.92
C PRO A 254 -2.70 9.76 -12.83
N ASN A 255 -3.71 9.76 -11.95
CA ASN A 255 -4.54 8.58 -11.72
C ASN A 255 -5.26 8.12 -12.99
N GLU A 256 -5.67 9.06 -13.83
CA GLU A 256 -6.32 8.84 -15.12
C GLU A 256 -5.41 8.21 -16.20
N GLU A 257 -4.09 8.27 -16.04
CA GLU A 257 -3.12 7.66 -16.95
C GLU A 257 -2.70 6.24 -16.51
N ILE A 258 -3.03 5.85 -15.28
CA ILE A 258 -2.66 4.52 -14.76
C ILE A 258 -3.29 3.38 -15.56
N PRO A 259 -4.58 3.42 -15.98
CA PRO A 259 -5.16 2.38 -16.82
C PRO A 259 -4.40 2.17 -18.13
N GLU A 260 -4.02 3.26 -18.82
CA GLU A 260 -3.24 3.19 -20.07
C GLU A 260 -1.85 2.59 -19.83
N LEU A 261 -1.17 3.02 -18.76
CA LEU A 261 0.14 2.49 -18.39
C LEU A 261 0.09 0.97 -18.16
N PHE A 262 -0.96 0.48 -17.50
CA PHE A 262 -1.11 -0.96 -17.27
C PHE A 262 -1.61 -1.70 -18.51
N GLU A 263 -2.36 -1.07 -19.40
CA GLU A 263 -2.72 -1.67 -20.69
C GLU A 263 -1.49 -1.93 -21.56
N GLU A 264 -0.52 -1.01 -21.56
CA GLU A 264 0.75 -1.16 -22.28
C GLU A 264 1.69 -2.24 -21.67
N THR A 265 1.39 -2.76 -20.47
CA THR A 265 2.27 -3.62 -19.69
C THR A 265 1.91 -5.09 -19.82
N ASP A 266 2.90 -5.97 -19.94
CA ASP A 266 2.73 -7.42 -19.79
C ASP A 266 3.09 -7.87 -18.36
N TYR A 267 4.24 -7.42 -17.84
CA TYR A 267 4.75 -7.85 -16.54
C TYR A 267 5.12 -6.65 -15.67
N VAL A 268 4.73 -6.68 -14.41
CA VAL A 268 5.21 -5.69 -13.43
C VAL A 268 6.43 -6.24 -12.72
N VAL A 269 7.50 -5.43 -12.61
CA VAL A 269 8.76 -5.84 -11.98
C VAL A 269 8.97 -5.09 -10.67
N MET A 270 9.18 -5.84 -9.60
CA MET A 270 9.36 -5.31 -8.24
C MET A 270 10.66 -5.84 -7.62
N PRO A 271 11.84 -5.29 -8.02
CA PRO A 271 13.15 -5.79 -7.59
C PRO A 271 13.56 -5.29 -6.20
N TYR A 272 12.58 -5.16 -5.32
CA TYR A 272 12.72 -4.49 -4.04
C TYR A 272 13.69 -5.20 -3.10
N GLN A 273 14.47 -4.44 -2.36
CA GLN A 273 15.37 -4.97 -1.34
C GLN A 273 14.63 -5.31 -0.05
N SER A 274 13.64 -4.51 0.31
CA SER A 274 12.80 -4.72 1.48
C SER A 274 11.47 -4.00 1.33
N ILE A 275 10.40 -4.59 1.83
CA ILE A 275 9.07 -3.97 1.90
C ILE A 275 8.21 -4.67 2.93
N ALA A 276 7.31 -3.95 3.59
CA ALA A 276 6.24 -4.55 4.40
C ALA A 276 4.93 -4.70 3.64
N GLN A 277 4.66 -3.75 2.73
CA GLN A 277 3.46 -3.72 1.89
C GLN A 277 3.70 -2.88 0.64
N SER A 278 2.98 -3.17 -0.45
CA SER A 278 3.13 -2.46 -1.71
C SER A 278 1.79 -2.03 -2.31
N GLY A 279 1.57 -0.71 -2.36
CA GLY A 279 0.44 -0.15 -3.10
C GLY A 279 0.52 -0.46 -4.60
N ALA A 280 1.72 -0.50 -5.17
CA ALA A 280 1.93 -0.89 -6.58
C ALA A 280 1.51 -2.34 -6.85
N MET A 281 1.66 -3.25 -5.87
CA MET A 281 1.15 -4.63 -5.97
C MET A 281 -0.38 -4.62 -6.10
N MET A 282 -1.08 -3.78 -5.34
CA MET A 282 -2.55 -3.70 -5.41
C MET A 282 -3.05 -3.20 -6.77
N VAL A 283 -2.27 -2.35 -7.44
CA VAL A 283 -2.56 -1.91 -8.80
C VAL A 283 -2.29 -3.06 -9.79
N ALA A 284 -1.14 -3.73 -9.69
CA ALA A 284 -0.81 -4.88 -10.53
C ALA A 284 -1.86 -5.99 -10.42
N MET A 285 -2.32 -6.28 -9.17
CA MET A 285 -3.41 -7.22 -8.88
C MET A 285 -4.73 -6.79 -9.52
N ASN A 286 -5.06 -5.49 -9.49
CA ASN A 286 -6.30 -4.99 -10.08
C ASN A 286 -6.33 -5.19 -11.60
N TYR A 287 -5.23 -4.86 -12.27
CA TYR A 287 -5.10 -4.98 -13.72
C TYR A 287 -4.61 -6.36 -14.20
N GLU A 288 -4.56 -7.34 -13.31
CA GLU A 288 -4.25 -8.75 -13.61
C GLU A 288 -2.93 -8.92 -14.36
N LYS A 289 -1.90 -8.15 -13.97
CA LYS A 289 -0.59 -8.22 -14.59
C LYS A 289 0.33 -9.16 -13.80
N PRO A 290 0.87 -10.22 -14.43
CA PRO A 290 1.88 -11.09 -13.81
C PRO A 290 3.06 -10.29 -13.24
N VAL A 291 3.56 -10.69 -12.08
CA VAL A 291 4.58 -9.92 -11.35
C VAL A 291 5.88 -10.71 -11.24
N LEU A 292 7.00 -10.07 -11.59
CA LEU A 292 8.34 -10.52 -11.25
C LEU A 292 8.77 -9.77 -9.98
N ALA A 293 8.94 -10.47 -8.89
CA ALA A 293 9.24 -9.82 -7.61
C ALA A 293 10.42 -10.47 -6.88
N SER A 294 11.11 -9.66 -6.12
CA SER A 294 12.01 -10.18 -5.09
C SER A 294 11.25 -11.10 -4.13
N ARG A 295 11.81 -12.24 -3.73
CA ARG A 295 11.19 -13.16 -2.77
C ARG A 295 11.22 -12.55 -1.37
N LEU A 296 10.22 -11.73 -1.10
CA LEU A 296 9.97 -11.08 0.18
C LEU A 296 8.64 -11.58 0.74
N SER A 297 8.55 -11.77 2.04
CA SER A 297 7.34 -12.26 2.71
C SER A 297 6.08 -11.42 2.42
N ALA A 298 6.26 -10.12 2.15
CA ALA A 298 5.19 -9.23 1.74
C ALA A 298 4.64 -9.52 0.34
N PHE A 299 5.39 -10.21 -0.52
CA PHE A 299 4.96 -10.56 -1.87
C PHE A 299 4.48 -12.02 -1.97
N GLU A 300 4.93 -12.90 -1.08
CA GLU A 300 4.52 -14.32 -1.05
C GLU A 300 3.02 -14.51 -0.77
N GLU A 301 2.37 -13.47 -0.25
CA GLU A 301 0.93 -13.44 -0.05
C GLU A 301 0.16 -13.29 -1.37
N TYR A 302 0.76 -12.67 -2.37
CA TYR A 302 0.13 -12.29 -3.64
C TYR A 302 0.57 -13.16 -4.81
N ILE A 303 1.80 -13.65 -4.78
CA ILE A 303 2.42 -14.38 -5.88
C ILE A 303 2.57 -15.85 -5.51
N GLU A 304 2.15 -16.72 -6.41
CA GLU A 304 2.48 -18.13 -6.45
C GLU A 304 3.48 -18.35 -7.59
N ASP A 305 4.71 -18.72 -7.25
CA ASP A 305 5.84 -18.84 -8.17
C ASP A 305 5.52 -19.73 -9.37
N GLY A 306 5.74 -19.25 -10.57
CA GLY A 306 5.43 -19.94 -11.82
C GLY A 306 3.94 -19.99 -12.20
N LYS A 307 3.02 -19.48 -11.36
CA LYS A 307 1.57 -19.52 -11.63
C LYS A 307 0.99 -18.18 -12.03
N ASN A 308 1.26 -17.12 -11.26
CA ASN A 308 0.80 -15.75 -11.56
C ASN A 308 1.94 -14.72 -11.54
N GLY A 309 3.16 -15.19 -11.45
CA GLY A 309 4.38 -14.39 -11.44
C GLY A 309 5.58 -15.25 -11.13
N PHE A 310 6.74 -14.60 -10.98
CA PHE A 310 8.00 -15.27 -10.70
C PHE A 310 8.72 -14.57 -9.57
N PHE A 311 9.44 -15.37 -8.76
CA PHE A 311 10.32 -14.86 -7.73
C PHE A 311 11.78 -14.96 -8.13
N PHE A 312 12.56 -14.02 -7.59
CA PHE A 312 14.02 -14.04 -7.58
C PHE A 312 14.52 -13.53 -6.22
N SER A 313 15.79 -13.81 -5.89
CA SER A 313 16.39 -13.35 -4.63
C SER A 313 16.52 -11.83 -4.61
N PRO A 314 16.27 -11.16 -3.46
CA PRO A 314 16.34 -9.70 -3.37
C PRO A 314 17.67 -9.14 -3.88
N ALA A 315 17.58 -8.12 -4.72
CA ALA A 315 18.73 -7.46 -5.37
C ALA A 315 19.65 -8.37 -6.22
N ASN A 316 19.19 -9.56 -6.59
CA ASN A 316 19.97 -10.49 -7.41
C ASN A 316 19.73 -10.22 -8.90
N LEU A 317 20.67 -9.50 -9.49
CA LEU A 317 20.65 -9.13 -10.90
C LEU A 317 20.60 -10.34 -11.83
N ASP A 318 21.42 -11.37 -11.56
CA ASP A 318 21.53 -12.52 -12.46
C ASP A 318 20.28 -13.40 -12.44
N GLU A 319 19.63 -13.55 -11.29
CA GLU A 319 18.35 -14.25 -11.20
C GLU A 319 17.22 -13.49 -11.93
N LEU A 320 17.13 -12.16 -11.76
CA LEU A 320 16.15 -11.36 -12.50
C LEU A 320 16.42 -11.44 -14.01
N THR A 321 17.67 -11.32 -14.44
CA THR A 321 18.05 -11.49 -15.84
C THR A 321 17.59 -12.84 -16.39
N LYS A 322 17.85 -13.95 -15.69
CA LYS A 322 17.41 -15.29 -16.09
C LYS A 322 15.89 -15.38 -16.25
N GLN A 323 15.12 -14.76 -15.32
CA GLN A 323 13.66 -14.74 -15.44
C GLN A 323 13.19 -13.93 -16.65
N MET A 324 13.80 -12.76 -16.90
CA MET A 324 13.47 -11.95 -18.08
C MET A 324 13.82 -12.69 -19.38
N VAL A 325 14.97 -13.33 -19.46
CA VAL A 325 15.37 -14.16 -20.62
C VAL A 325 14.38 -15.32 -20.83
N TYR A 326 13.99 -16.01 -19.76
CA TYR A 326 12.99 -17.08 -19.85
C TYR A 326 11.66 -16.57 -20.38
N ILE A 327 11.19 -15.43 -19.88
CA ILE A 327 9.94 -14.80 -20.33
C ILE A 327 10.04 -14.41 -21.81
N LEU A 328 11.10 -13.73 -22.23
CA LEU A 328 11.29 -13.30 -23.61
C LEU A 328 11.24 -14.48 -24.59
N LYS A 329 11.81 -15.63 -24.22
CA LYS A 329 11.83 -16.84 -25.04
C LYS A 329 10.50 -17.59 -25.08
N ASN A 330 9.65 -17.43 -24.05
CA ASN A 330 8.45 -18.26 -23.86
C ASN A 330 7.15 -17.45 -23.70
N HIS A 331 7.16 -16.13 -23.91
CA HIS A 331 6.04 -15.22 -23.62
C HIS A 331 4.71 -15.71 -24.12
N ASN A 332 4.61 -16.03 -25.41
CA ASN A 332 3.36 -16.44 -26.06
C ASN A 332 2.74 -17.72 -25.45
N GLN A 333 3.59 -18.58 -24.89
CA GLN A 333 3.15 -19.81 -24.26
C GLN A 333 2.69 -19.60 -22.81
N ILE A 334 3.49 -18.83 -22.03
CA ILE A 334 3.27 -18.73 -20.57
C ILE A 334 2.32 -17.61 -20.17
N TYR A 335 2.27 -16.50 -20.92
CA TYR A 335 1.52 -15.30 -20.51
C TYR A 335 0.01 -15.54 -20.36
N PRO A 336 -0.68 -16.25 -21.29
CA PRO A 336 -2.11 -16.53 -21.14
C PRO A 336 -2.44 -17.34 -19.87
N GLU A 337 -1.59 -18.31 -19.54
CA GLU A 337 -1.76 -19.14 -18.34
C GLU A 337 -1.53 -18.33 -17.04
N LEU A 338 -0.46 -17.53 -17.01
CA LEU A 338 -0.17 -16.65 -15.89
C LEU A 338 -1.33 -15.69 -15.62
N LYS A 339 -1.87 -15.08 -16.67
CA LYS A 339 -3.01 -14.15 -16.57
C LYS A 339 -4.28 -14.84 -16.05
N ASN A 340 -4.61 -16.02 -16.56
CA ASN A 340 -5.77 -16.80 -16.10
C ASN A 340 -5.64 -17.20 -14.62
N ASN A 341 -4.45 -17.64 -14.21
CA ASN A 341 -4.20 -17.98 -12.81
C ASN A 341 -4.24 -16.75 -11.90
N PHE A 342 -3.79 -15.60 -12.40
CA PHE A 342 -3.83 -14.34 -11.67
C PHE A 342 -5.28 -13.93 -11.34
N GLN A 343 -6.18 -14.05 -12.31
CA GLN A 343 -7.61 -13.78 -12.12
C GLN A 343 -8.20 -14.66 -11.00
N LYS A 344 -7.92 -15.96 -11.01
CA LYS A 344 -8.37 -16.89 -9.95
C LYS A 344 -7.90 -16.50 -8.55
N ILE A 345 -6.63 -16.09 -8.44
CA ILE A 345 -6.04 -15.65 -7.16
C ILE A 345 -6.70 -14.35 -6.70
N LYS A 346 -6.91 -13.40 -7.62
CA LYS A 346 -7.60 -12.13 -7.33
C LYS A 346 -9.01 -12.39 -6.76
N GLU A 347 -9.80 -13.22 -7.43
CA GLU A 347 -11.16 -13.54 -7.00
C GLU A 347 -11.22 -14.26 -5.64
N SER A 348 -10.27 -15.15 -5.38
CA SER A 348 -10.25 -15.96 -4.15
C SER A 348 -9.70 -15.22 -2.93
N ARG A 349 -8.70 -14.34 -3.09
CA ARG A 349 -7.97 -13.73 -1.97
C ARG A 349 -8.29 -12.26 -1.74
N PHE A 350 -8.72 -11.54 -2.79
CA PHE A 350 -8.94 -10.09 -2.73
C PHE A 350 -10.39 -9.70 -2.98
N ASN A 351 -11.30 -10.55 -2.54
CA ASN A 351 -12.74 -10.26 -2.63
C ASN A 351 -13.08 -9.09 -1.71
N THR A 352 -13.37 -7.93 -2.31
CA THR A 352 -13.73 -6.70 -1.61
C THR A 352 -14.87 -6.89 -0.62
N LYS A 353 -15.90 -7.69 -0.98
CA LYS A 353 -17.05 -7.94 -0.09
C LYS A 353 -16.63 -8.72 1.16
N GLN A 354 -15.70 -9.67 1.01
CA GLN A 354 -15.18 -10.44 2.14
C GLN A 354 -14.33 -9.56 3.06
N ILE A 355 -13.40 -8.77 2.50
CA ILE A 355 -12.54 -7.88 3.27
C ILE A 355 -13.39 -6.87 4.07
N VAL A 356 -14.38 -6.26 3.43
CA VAL A 356 -15.31 -5.32 4.10
C VAL A 356 -16.12 -6.01 5.21
N ARG A 357 -16.53 -7.27 5.01
CA ARG A 357 -17.20 -8.07 6.03
C ARG A 357 -16.30 -8.35 7.23
N GLU A 358 -15.02 -8.66 7.01
CA GLU A 358 -14.03 -8.87 8.07
C GLU A 358 -13.84 -7.61 8.92
N TYR A 359 -13.74 -6.44 8.31
CA TYR A 359 -13.75 -5.16 9.04
C TYR A 359 -15.02 -4.99 9.87
N LYS A 360 -16.19 -5.22 9.26
CA LYS A 360 -17.49 -5.07 9.92
C LYS A 360 -17.58 -5.97 11.16
N GLU A 361 -17.34 -7.27 11.01
CA GLU A 361 -17.44 -8.24 12.10
C GLU A 361 -16.45 -7.93 13.22
N TYR A 362 -15.25 -7.53 12.88
CA TYR A 362 -14.24 -7.15 13.85
C TYR A 362 -14.63 -5.87 14.62
N PHE A 363 -15.10 -4.85 13.94
CA PHE A 363 -15.54 -3.61 14.59
C PHE A 363 -16.74 -3.84 15.51
N GLU A 364 -17.74 -4.61 15.07
CA GLU A 364 -18.88 -4.99 15.89
C GLU A 364 -18.46 -5.76 17.16
N LYS A 365 -17.49 -6.67 17.04
CA LYS A 365 -16.90 -7.38 18.17
C LYS A 365 -16.24 -6.43 19.16
N VAL A 366 -15.42 -5.48 18.68
CA VAL A 366 -14.74 -4.49 19.53
C VAL A 366 -15.77 -3.60 20.23
N ILE A 367 -16.76 -3.08 19.53
CA ILE A 367 -17.84 -2.23 20.08
C ILE A 367 -18.60 -2.99 21.17
N SER A 368 -19.00 -4.23 20.90
CA SER A 368 -19.74 -5.05 21.87
C SER A 368 -18.94 -5.36 23.14
N ALA A 369 -17.62 -5.47 23.03
CA ALA A 369 -16.73 -5.69 24.17
C ALA A 369 -16.51 -4.43 25.02
N CYS A 370 -16.75 -3.24 24.47
CA CYS A 370 -16.63 -1.96 25.17
C CYS A 370 -17.91 -1.54 25.92
N GLY A 371 -19.05 -2.06 25.53
CA GLY A 371 -20.35 -1.78 26.16
C GLY A 371 -20.65 -2.64 27.40
N LYS A 372 -19.74 -3.56 27.71
CA LYS A 372 -19.73 -4.36 28.94
C LYS A 372 -18.69 -3.82 29.92
#